data_f3cd12438ea413de34dd18f53f2d39da
#
_entry.id   f3cd12438ea413de34dd18f53f2d39da
#
_cell.length_a   1.000
_cell.length_b   1.000
_cell.length_c   1.000
_cell.angle_alpha   90.00
_cell.angle_beta   90.00
_cell.angle_gamma   90.00
#
_symmetry.space_group_name_H-M   'P 1'
#
loop_
_entity.id
_entity.type
_entity.pdbx_description
1 polymer ?
#
loop_
_entity_poly.entity_id
_entity_poly.type
_entity_poly.pdbx_seq_one_letter_code
_entity_poly.pdbx_strand_id
1 'polypeptide(L)' 'MGQMIVYQKELIRINMSKNSIEYSTNNGISWHNRANALSSMGTLQDLADNGKEILLTTSKGLFYSTNKGISWHKRS' A
#
# COMPACT_ATOMS: atom_id res chain seq x y z
N MET A 1 10.38 7.35 -2.42
CA MET A 1 10.51 7.20 -1.04
C MET A 1 9.18 7.50 -0.39
N GLY A 2 8.43 6.65 -0.14
CA GLY A 2 7.19 7.00 0.43
C GLY A 2 6.48 5.84 1.08
N GLN A 3 5.95 6.14 2.24
CA GLN A 3 5.07 5.21 2.91
C GLN A 3 3.63 5.70 2.84
N MET A 4 3.41 6.77 2.08
CA MET A 4 2.09 7.32 1.87
C MET A 4 2.00 7.91 0.47
N ILE A 5 0.89 7.64 -0.22
CA ILE A 5 0.63 8.17 -1.54
C ILE A 5 -0.80 8.68 -1.61
N VAL A 6 -1.08 9.49 -2.63
CA VAL A 6 -2.44 9.89 -2.97
C VAL A 6 -2.81 9.13 -4.24
N TYR A 7 -3.90 8.38 -4.20
CA TYR A 7 -4.32 7.56 -5.33
C TYR A 7 -5.84 7.62 -5.45
N GLN A 8 -6.31 8.15 -6.58
CA GLN A 8 -7.75 8.26 -6.86
C GLN A 8 -8.52 8.91 -5.71
N LYS A 9 -7.99 10.06 -5.23
CA LYS A 9 -8.60 10.87 -4.19
C LYS A 9 -8.59 10.23 -2.80
N GLU A 10 -7.82 9.16 -2.63
CA GLU A 10 -7.63 8.54 -1.32
C GLU A 10 -6.18 8.66 -0.92
N LEU A 11 -5.94 8.80 0.38
CA LEU A 11 -4.61 8.65 0.92
C LEU A 11 -4.41 7.18 1.28
N ILE A 12 -3.27 6.63 0.89
CA ILE A 12 -2.93 5.24 1.16
C ILE A 12 -1.55 5.24 1.80
N ARG A 13 -1.41 4.52 2.91
CA ARG A 13 -0.14 4.49 3.63
C ARG A 13 0.17 3.10 4.13
N ILE A 14 1.45 2.88 4.45
CA ILE A 14 1.90 1.69 5.16
C ILE A 14 1.86 1.98 6.65
N ASN A 15 1.21 1.11 7.42
CA ASN A 15 1.32 1.13 8.87
C ASN A 15 2.44 0.18 9.25
N MET A 16 3.59 0.75 9.61
CA MET A 16 4.78 -0.05 9.89
C MET A 16 4.63 -0.90 11.14
N SER A 17 3.86 -0.43 12.11
CA SER A 17 3.66 -1.19 13.34
C SER A 17 2.87 -2.46 13.11
N LYS A 18 1.91 -2.41 12.19
CA LYS A 18 1.03 -3.55 11.91
C LYS A 18 1.39 -4.26 10.61
N ASN A 19 2.35 -3.71 9.87
CA ASN A 19 2.74 -4.24 8.56
C ASN A 19 1.52 -4.39 7.66
N SER A 20 0.77 -3.31 7.54
CA SER A 20 -0.50 -3.34 6.80
C SER A 20 -0.65 -2.07 5.96
N ILE A 21 -1.64 -2.11 5.07
CA ILE A 21 -2.00 -0.98 4.22
C ILE A 21 -3.27 -0.35 4.78
N GLU A 22 -3.21 0.97 4.97
CA GLU A 22 -4.35 1.74 5.46
C GLU A 22 -4.72 2.82 4.46
N TYR A 23 -5.96 3.25 4.51
CA TYR A 23 -6.42 4.30 3.62
C TYR A 23 -7.25 5.33 4.38
N SER A 24 -7.34 6.54 3.81
CA SER A 24 -8.17 7.60 4.35
C SER A 24 -8.88 8.30 3.21
N THR A 25 -10.15 8.59 3.40
CA THR A 25 -10.94 9.34 2.43
C THR A 25 -11.25 10.76 2.91
N ASN A 26 -10.67 11.17 4.06
CA ASN A 26 -10.93 12.48 4.64
C ASN A 26 -9.63 13.20 5.00
N ASN A 27 -8.65 13.12 4.11
CA ASN A 27 -7.36 13.82 4.22
C ASN A 27 -6.53 13.40 5.42
N GLY A 28 -6.65 12.15 5.83
CA GLY A 28 -5.85 11.63 6.92
C GLY A 28 -6.41 11.86 8.30
N ILE A 29 -7.63 12.39 8.39
CA ILE A 29 -8.25 12.60 9.69
C ILE A 29 -8.55 11.28 10.37
N SER A 30 -9.04 10.30 9.62
CA SER A 30 -9.19 8.95 10.14
C SER A 30 -8.68 7.95 9.12
N TRP A 31 -8.19 6.81 9.60
CA TRP A 31 -7.60 5.78 8.78
C TRP A 31 -8.28 4.45 9.01
N HIS A 32 -8.42 3.70 7.94
CA HIS A 32 -9.03 2.37 7.98
C HIS A 32 -8.08 1.35 7.41
N ASN A 33 -8.10 0.14 7.93
CA ASN A 33 -7.28 -0.93 7.40
C ASN A 33 -7.84 -1.38 6.06
N ARG A 34 -6.97 -1.46 5.04
CA ARG A 34 -7.41 -1.93 3.73
C ARG A 34 -6.92 -3.34 3.45
N ALA A 35 -5.68 -3.63 3.80
CA ALA A 35 -5.12 -4.95 3.56
C ALA A 35 -3.98 -5.19 4.53
N ASN A 36 -3.82 -6.44 4.94
CA ASN A 36 -2.68 -6.85 5.75
C ASN A 36 -1.63 -7.47 4.84
N ALA A 37 -0.36 -7.34 5.23
CA ALA A 37 0.71 -7.97 4.47
C ALA A 37 0.53 -9.48 4.47
N LEU A 38 0.70 -10.08 3.30
CA LEU A 38 0.73 -11.52 3.18
C LEU A 38 2.07 -12.04 3.67
N SER A 39 2.10 -13.29 4.16
CA SER A 39 3.36 -13.86 4.63
C SER A 39 4.40 -13.89 3.51
N SER A 40 3.97 -14.02 2.25
CA SER A 40 4.88 -14.02 1.11
C SER A 40 5.43 -12.63 0.78
N MET A 41 4.89 -11.58 1.37
CA MET A 41 5.34 -10.21 1.11
C MET A 41 6.47 -9.77 2.04
N GLY A 42 6.55 -10.36 3.22
CA GLY A 42 7.53 -9.91 4.21
C GLY A 42 7.16 -8.55 4.77
N THR A 43 8.18 -7.72 4.99
CA THR A 43 7.98 -6.39 5.56
C THR A 43 7.68 -5.37 4.47
N LEU A 44 6.61 -4.61 4.64
CA LEU A 44 6.27 -3.54 3.70
C LEU A 44 7.24 -2.37 3.92
N GLN A 45 7.73 -1.80 2.83
CA GLN A 45 8.77 -0.77 2.89
C GLN A 45 8.36 0.54 2.27
N ASP A 46 7.93 0.54 1.02
CA ASP A 46 7.61 1.77 0.29
C ASP A 46 6.38 1.61 -0.57
N LEU A 47 5.69 2.72 -0.77
CA LEU A 47 4.58 2.83 -1.71
C LEU A 47 4.90 3.84 -2.80
N ALA A 48 4.42 3.55 -4.00
CA ALA A 48 4.46 4.49 -5.11
C ALA A 48 3.29 4.18 -6.02
N ASP A 49 3.00 5.08 -6.96
CA ASP A 49 2.01 4.77 -7.98
C ASP A 49 2.52 5.26 -9.32
N ASN A 50 1.97 4.68 -10.39
CA ASN A 50 2.29 5.11 -11.75
C ASN A 50 1.05 5.61 -12.48
N GLY A 51 0.00 5.98 -11.73
CA GLY A 51 -1.26 6.45 -12.30
C GLY A 51 -2.27 5.37 -12.56
N LYS A 52 -1.82 4.15 -12.81
CA LYS A 52 -2.71 3.02 -13.10
C LYS A 52 -2.62 1.94 -12.04
N GLU A 53 -1.50 1.86 -11.37
CA GLU A 53 -1.23 0.82 -10.38
C GLU A 53 -0.58 1.45 -9.17
N ILE A 54 -0.79 0.82 -8.04
CA ILE A 54 -0.01 1.13 -6.84
C ILE A 54 1.12 0.10 -6.77
N LEU A 55 2.33 0.59 -6.55
CA LEU A 55 3.50 -0.26 -6.44
C LEU A 55 3.91 -0.33 -4.98
N LEU A 56 4.22 -1.51 -4.52
CA LEU A 56 4.59 -1.75 -3.12
C LEU A 56 5.92 -2.48 -3.08
N THR A 57 6.92 -1.84 -2.47
CA THR A 57 8.21 -2.46 -2.25
C THR A 57 8.19 -3.17 -0.91
N THR A 58 8.60 -4.43 -0.91
CA THR A 58 8.65 -5.23 0.31
C THR A 58 10.03 -5.90 0.44
N SER A 59 10.28 -6.50 1.60
CA SER A 59 11.52 -7.20 1.83
C SER A 59 11.67 -8.45 0.95
N LYS A 60 10.60 -8.89 0.30
CA LYS A 60 10.63 -10.08 -0.56
C LYS A 60 10.35 -9.77 -2.02
N GLY A 61 10.34 -8.51 -2.40
CA GLY A 61 10.20 -8.13 -3.79
C GLY A 61 9.20 -7.03 -4.02
N LEU A 62 8.82 -6.85 -5.27
CA LEU A 62 7.93 -5.78 -5.69
C LEU A 62 6.54 -6.36 -5.96
N PHE A 63 5.55 -5.71 -5.41
CA PHE A 63 4.15 -6.08 -5.60
C PHE A 63 3.39 -4.92 -6.23
N TYR A 64 2.24 -5.20 -6.81
CA TYR A 64 1.42 -4.16 -7.40
C TYR A 64 -0.06 -4.45 -7.14
N SER A 65 -0.86 -3.39 -7.20
CA SER A 65 -2.30 -3.48 -7.07
C SER A 65 -2.96 -2.60 -8.11
N THR A 66 -4.02 -3.12 -8.73
CA THR A 66 -4.82 -2.35 -9.69
C THR A 66 -6.18 -1.98 -9.12
N ASN A 67 -6.45 -2.31 -7.86
CA ASN A 67 -7.75 -2.07 -7.23
C ASN A 67 -7.60 -1.30 -5.92
N LYS A 68 -6.77 -0.27 -5.91
CA LYS A 68 -6.58 0.67 -4.79
C LYS A 68 -5.93 0.04 -3.58
N GLY A 69 -5.22 -1.08 -3.76
CA GLY A 69 -4.54 -1.73 -2.64
C GLY A 69 -5.37 -2.80 -1.96
N ILE A 70 -6.53 -3.15 -2.52
CA ILE A 70 -7.36 -4.19 -1.93
C ILE A 70 -6.71 -5.55 -2.06
N SER A 71 -6.15 -5.84 -3.22
CA SER A 71 -5.40 -7.08 -3.41
C SER A 71 -4.09 -6.78 -4.12
N TRP A 72 -3.09 -7.61 -3.88
CA TRP A 72 -1.73 -7.41 -4.34
C TRP A 72 -1.23 -8.63 -5.07
N HIS A 73 -0.44 -8.37 -6.11
CA HIS A 73 0.16 -9.41 -6.92
C HIS A 73 1.66 -9.18 -6.98
N LYS A 74 2.42 -10.26 -7.03
CA LYS A 74 3.86 -10.14 -7.10
C LYS A 74 4.27 -9.75 -8.52
N ARG A 75 5.16 -8.74 -8.64
CA ARG A 75 5.67 -8.30 -9.92
C ARG A 75 7.08 -8.85 -10.17
N SER A 76 7.88 -8.88 -9.14
CA SER A 76 9.25 -9.40 -9.32
C SER A 76 9.90 -9.84 -8.02
#